data_30f84e9a78ee478494883d616f65fc01
#
_entry.id   30f84e9a78ee478494883d616f65fc01
#
_cell.length_a   1.000
_cell.length_b   1.000
_cell.length_c   1.000
_cell.angle_alpha   90.00
_cell.angle_beta   90.00
_cell.angle_gamma   90.00
#
_symmetry.space_group_name_H-M   'P 1'
#
loop_
_entity.id
_entity.type
_entity.pdbx_description
1 polymer ?
#
loop_
_entity_poly.entity_id
_entity_poly.type
_entity_poly.pdbx_seq_one_letter_code
_entity_poly.pdbx_strand_id
1 'polypeptide(L)'
;MNTTFKAKFLNHLTQRKNSEKGFTLIELLVVIIIIGILSAIALPAFLNQANKAKQSEAKQYVGALSRSQQAYYLEKSEFATNFDQLGKPVASETENYTYPLTAANVVGKDTLTETVNMYGTSLKVPLKSYVGAVALDQVGSTSEATTTSILCEAKSPGKTAAATQTQAAVVAQECTGATVNVGK
;
A
#
# COMPACT_ATOMS: atom_id res chain seq x y z
N MET A 1 58.60 37.24 -17.64
CA MET A 1 57.70 36.09 -17.71
C MET A 1 58.19 35.16 -18.82
N ASN A 2 58.71 33.99 -18.48
CA ASN A 2 59.46 33.13 -19.38
C ASN A 2 58.62 32.63 -20.58
N THR A 3 59.08 32.95 -21.79
CA THR A 3 58.51 32.52 -23.07
C THR A 3 58.46 31.01 -23.23
N THR A 4 59.37 30.27 -22.57
CA THR A 4 59.40 28.77 -22.52
C THR A 4 58.21 28.17 -21.77
N PHE A 5 57.67 28.84 -20.75
CA PHE A 5 56.49 28.35 -20.03
C PHE A 5 55.21 28.47 -20.87
N LYS A 6 55.04 29.58 -21.58
CA LYS A 6 53.92 29.79 -22.50
C LYS A 6 53.90 28.76 -23.65
N ALA A 7 55.08 28.46 -24.21
CA ALA A 7 55.22 27.50 -25.29
C ALA A 7 54.89 26.07 -24.82
N LYS A 8 55.33 25.65 -23.62
CA LYS A 8 54.97 24.34 -23.03
C LYS A 8 53.47 24.20 -22.71
N PHE A 9 52.86 25.28 -22.21
CA PHE A 9 51.44 25.29 -21.89
C PHE A 9 50.54 25.20 -23.16
N LEU A 10 50.90 25.95 -24.21
CA LEU A 10 50.26 25.88 -25.51
C LEU A 10 50.40 24.49 -26.17
N ASN A 11 51.58 23.88 -26.06
CA ASN A 11 51.82 22.53 -26.60
C ASN A 11 51.03 21.47 -25.84
N HIS A 12 50.86 21.61 -24.53
CA HIS A 12 50.04 20.72 -23.72
C HIS A 12 48.53 20.81 -24.07
N LEU A 13 48.02 22.01 -24.33
CA LEU A 13 46.64 22.23 -24.76
C LEU A 13 46.41 21.67 -26.17
N THR A 14 47.36 21.77 -27.09
CA THR A 14 47.23 21.27 -28.46
C THR A 14 47.33 19.73 -28.50
N GLN A 15 48.14 19.11 -27.65
CA GLN A 15 48.25 17.65 -27.55
C GLN A 15 46.98 17.01 -26.95
N ARG A 16 46.27 17.68 -26.05
CA ARG A 16 44.96 17.18 -25.52
C ARG A 16 43.88 17.12 -26.60
N LYS A 17 43.92 17.96 -27.62
CA LYS A 17 42.95 18.04 -28.68
C LYS A 17 42.91 16.83 -29.64
N ASN A 18 43.98 16.03 -29.65
CA ASN A 18 44.14 14.91 -30.57
C ASN A 18 43.79 13.53 -29.99
N SER A 19 43.38 13.40 -28.71
CA SER A 19 43.08 12.13 -28.09
C SER A 19 41.60 11.93 -27.75
N GLU A 20 40.75 12.93 -27.93
CA GLU A 20 39.32 12.78 -27.71
C GLU A 20 38.65 12.26 -28.99
N LYS A 21 38.48 10.93 -29.06
CA LYS A 21 37.53 10.35 -30.01
C LYS A 21 36.13 10.76 -29.58
N GLY A 22 35.59 11.81 -30.19
CA GLY A 22 34.23 12.24 -29.98
C GLY A 22 33.24 11.16 -30.43
N PHE A 23 32.15 11.00 -29.71
CA PHE A 23 31.05 10.15 -30.15
C PHE A 23 30.48 10.65 -31.48
N THR A 24 30.19 9.73 -32.38
CA THR A 24 29.49 10.08 -33.63
C THR A 24 28.03 10.36 -33.37
N LEU A 25 27.40 11.19 -34.17
CA LEU A 25 25.96 11.51 -34.06
C LEU A 25 25.12 10.26 -34.21
N ILE A 26 25.52 9.31 -35.05
CA ILE A 26 24.80 8.05 -35.28
C ILE A 26 24.88 7.12 -34.07
N GLU A 27 26.02 7.03 -33.39
CA GLU A 27 26.14 6.23 -32.16
C GLU A 27 25.18 6.74 -31.07
N LEU A 28 25.08 8.06 -30.89
CA LEU A 28 24.13 8.65 -29.94
C LEU A 28 22.68 8.39 -30.37
N LEU A 29 22.37 8.53 -31.66
CA LEU A 29 21.02 8.35 -32.19
C LEU A 29 20.54 6.92 -32.00
N VAL A 30 21.37 5.91 -32.30
CA VAL A 30 21.02 4.49 -32.12
C VAL A 30 20.74 4.18 -30.64
N VAL A 31 21.53 4.72 -29.71
CA VAL A 31 21.33 4.49 -28.27
C VAL A 31 19.99 5.04 -27.80
N ILE A 32 19.62 6.27 -28.20
CA ILE A 32 18.33 6.85 -27.77
C ILE A 32 17.12 6.10 -28.36
N ILE A 33 17.23 5.56 -29.57
CA ILE A 33 16.16 4.74 -30.17
C ILE A 33 16.02 3.42 -29.38
N ILE A 34 17.10 2.75 -29.06
CA ILE A 34 17.08 1.49 -28.28
C ILE A 34 16.49 1.75 -26.90
N ILE A 35 16.94 2.78 -26.17
CA ILE A 35 16.41 3.16 -24.87
C ILE A 35 14.91 3.50 -24.97
N GLY A 36 14.49 4.20 -26.03
CA GLY A 36 13.09 4.53 -26.28
C GLY A 36 12.21 3.29 -26.39
N ILE A 37 12.63 2.31 -27.17
CA ILE A 37 11.89 1.02 -27.35
C ILE A 37 11.84 0.23 -26.04
N LEU A 38 12.97 0.09 -25.34
CA LEU A 38 13.02 -0.63 -24.07
C LEU A 38 12.16 0.04 -22.99
N SER A 39 12.18 1.38 -22.92
CA SER A 39 11.37 2.15 -21.97
C SER A 39 9.88 1.99 -22.25
N ALA A 40 9.45 1.94 -23.50
CA ALA A 40 8.04 1.77 -23.86
C ALA A 40 7.46 0.44 -23.34
N ILE A 41 8.26 -0.61 -23.25
CA ILE A 41 7.86 -1.93 -22.73
C ILE A 41 8.00 -1.99 -21.21
N ALA A 42 9.06 -1.41 -20.65
CA ALA A 42 9.38 -1.54 -19.22
C ALA A 42 8.51 -0.63 -18.33
N LEU A 43 8.14 0.57 -18.77
CA LEU A 43 7.44 1.55 -17.97
C LEU A 43 6.08 1.08 -17.47
N PRO A 44 5.18 0.48 -18.28
CA PRO A 44 3.89 -0.04 -17.81
C PRO A 44 4.06 -1.15 -16.75
N ALA A 45 5.02 -2.05 -16.93
CA ALA A 45 5.31 -3.12 -15.97
C ALA A 45 5.81 -2.55 -14.63
N PHE A 46 6.69 -1.56 -14.68
CA PHE A 46 7.21 -0.88 -13.50
C PHE A 46 6.11 -0.16 -12.71
N LEU A 47 5.21 0.56 -13.38
CA LEU A 47 4.09 1.25 -12.74
C LEU A 47 3.14 0.26 -12.03
N ASN A 48 2.87 -0.89 -12.64
CA ASN A 48 2.08 -1.95 -12.01
C ASN A 48 2.75 -2.49 -10.75
N GLN A 49 4.07 -2.71 -10.75
CA GLN A 49 4.81 -3.13 -9.55
C GLN A 49 4.81 -2.06 -8.47
N ALA A 50 4.98 -0.78 -8.84
CA ALA A 50 4.89 0.33 -7.89
C ALA A 50 3.50 0.41 -7.23
N ASN A 51 2.42 0.20 -7.99
CA ASN A 51 1.06 0.15 -7.46
C ASN A 51 0.85 -1.04 -6.51
N LYS A 52 1.37 -2.23 -6.84
CA LYS A 52 1.33 -3.40 -5.94
C LYS A 52 2.07 -3.14 -4.63
N ALA A 53 3.22 -2.47 -4.66
CA ALA A 53 3.96 -2.11 -3.46
C ALA A 53 3.14 -1.16 -2.55
N LYS A 54 2.49 -0.14 -3.13
CA LYS A 54 1.58 0.76 -2.39
C LYS A 54 0.37 0.04 -1.81
N GLN A 55 -0.20 -0.92 -2.54
CA GLN A 55 -1.29 -1.76 -2.06
C GLN A 55 -0.87 -2.68 -0.91
N SER A 56 0.39 -3.13 -0.89
CA SER A 56 0.94 -3.93 0.22
C SER A 56 1.00 -3.14 1.53
N GLU A 57 1.28 -1.83 1.48
CA GLU A 57 1.19 -0.93 2.63
C GLU A 57 -0.21 -0.98 3.25
N ALA A 58 -1.27 -0.80 2.44
CA ALA A 58 -2.64 -0.82 2.93
C ALA A 58 -3.02 -2.17 3.57
N LYS A 59 -2.60 -3.29 2.97
CA LYS A 59 -2.82 -4.63 3.54
C LYS A 59 -2.17 -4.77 4.92
N GLN A 60 -0.94 -4.30 5.06
CA GLN A 60 -0.20 -4.37 6.32
C GLN A 60 -0.86 -3.49 7.41
N TYR A 61 -1.28 -2.27 7.06
CA TYR A 61 -1.89 -1.34 8.00
C TYR A 61 -3.27 -1.82 8.45
N VAL A 62 -4.13 -2.23 7.52
CA VAL A 62 -5.44 -2.80 7.86
C VAL A 62 -5.29 -4.09 8.68
N GLY A 63 -4.33 -4.95 8.34
CA GLY A 63 -4.02 -6.15 9.13
C GLY A 63 -3.48 -5.82 10.52
N ALA A 64 -2.68 -4.76 10.69
CA ALA A 64 -2.24 -4.30 12.00
C ALA A 64 -3.40 -3.77 12.84
N LEU A 65 -4.29 -2.98 12.23
CA LEU A 65 -5.51 -2.50 12.90
C LEU A 65 -6.42 -3.65 13.34
N SER A 66 -6.58 -4.69 12.50
CA SER A 66 -7.36 -5.88 12.87
C SER A 66 -6.78 -6.58 14.11
N ARG A 67 -5.47 -6.77 14.15
CA ARG A 67 -4.80 -7.37 15.33
C ARG A 67 -4.92 -6.51 16.57
N SER A 68 -4.81 -5.18 16.43
CA SER A 68 -4.99 -4.26 17.56
C SER A 68 -6.43 -4.27 18.08
N GLN A 69 -7.43 -4.39 17.22
CA GLN A 69 -8.83 -4.55 17.61
C GLN A 69 -9.06 -5.87 18.38
N GLN A 70 -8.48 -6.97 17.90
CA GLN A 70 -8.56 -8.25 18.62
C GLN A 70 -7.92 -8.17 20.01
N ALA A 71 -6.74 -7.56 20.12
CA ALA A 71 -6.08 -7.35 21.40
C ALA A 71 -6.89 -6.46 22.35
N TYR A 72 -7.42 -5.35 21.84
CA TYR A 72 -8.27 -4.43 22.62
C TYR A 72 -9.53 -5.13 23.12
N TYR A 73 -10.18 -5.94 22.26
CA TYR A 73 -11.37 -6.69 22.66
C TYR A 73 -11.07 -7.68 23.79
N LEU A 74 -9.94 -8.39 23.75
CA LEU A 74 -9.53 -9.31 24.83
C LEU A 74 -9.30 -8.62 26.17
N GLU A 75 -8.89 -7.33 26.15
CA GLU A 75 -8.64 -6.54 27.36
C GLU A 75 -9.90 -5.85 27.90
N LYS A 76 -10.76 -5.35 27.00
CA LYS A 76 -11.87 -4.46 27.33
C LYS A 76 -13.25 -5.06 27.12
N SER A 77 -13.35 -6.21 26.44
CA SER A 77 -14.61 -6.87 26.01
C SER A 77 -15.49 -5.96 25.14
N GLU A 78 -14.87 -5.02 24.42
CA GLU A 78 -15.53 -4.14 23.45
C GLU A 78 -14.54 -3.80 22.32
N PHE A 79 -15.03 -3.41 21.14
CA PHE A 79 -14.18 -2.92 20.07
C PHE A 79 -13.90 -1.43 20.23
N ALA A 80 -12.66 -1.05 19.92
CA ALA A 80 -12.24 0.35 19.93
C ALA A 80 -12.94 1.14 18.81
N THR A 81 -13.37 2.34 19.13
CA THR A 81 -14.09 3.25 18.22
C THR A 81 -13.22 4.40 17.70
N ASN A 82 -11.98 4.50 18.17
CA ASN A 82 -11.03 5.52 17.73
C ASN A 82 -9.57 5.04 17.87
N PHE A 83 -8.66 5.76 17.22
CA PHE A 83 -7.23 5.43 17.21
C PHE A 83 -6.54 5.57 18.57
N ASP A 84 -7.03 6.48 19.43
CA ASP A 84 -6.41 6.69 20.74
C ASP A 84 -6.61 5.47 21.64
N GLN A 85 -7.77 4.82 21.56
CA GLN A 85 -8.05 3.56 22.27
C GLN A 85 -7.14 2.43 21.82
N LEU A 86 -6.76 2.37 20.54
CA LEU A 86 -5.85 1.37 19.99
C LEU A 86 -4.37 1.68 20.23
N GLY A 87 -4.02 2.82 20.83
CA GLY A 87 -2.64 3.24 21.00
C GLY A 87 -1.94 3.64 19.69
N LYS A 88 -2.71 4.01 18.65
CA LYS A 88 -2.23 4.48 17.33
C LYS A 88 -1.23 3.50 16.68
N PRO A 89 -1.61 2.25 16.43
CA PRO A 89 -0.68 1.23 15.90
C PRO A 89 -0.16 1.56 14.50
N VAL A 90 -0.88 2.41 13.76
CA VAL A 90 -0.53 2.90 12.41
C VAL A 90 -0.92 4.36 12.26
N ALA A 91 -0.39 5.05 11.26
CA ALA A 91 -0.84 6.40 10.89
C ALA A 91 -2.29 6.34 10.36
N SER A 92 -3.12 7.33 10.73
CA SER A 92 -4.51 7.43 10.25
C SER A 92 -4.61 7.80 8.76
N GLU A 93 -3.53 8.37 8.21
CA GLU A 93 -3.43 8.75 6.80
C GLU A 93 -1.99 8.63 6.32
N THR A 94 -1.81 8.21 5.06
CA THR A 94 -0.56 8.16 4.35
C THR A 94 -0.70 8.87 3.00
N GLU A 95 0.37 8.97 2.21
CA GLU A 95 0.30 9.56 0.86
C GLU A 95 -0.70 8.84 -0.07
N ASN A 96 -0.96 7.56 0.17
CA ASN A 96 -1.72 6.70 -0.73
C ASN A 96 -3.09 6.29 -0.17
N TYR A 97 -3.24 6.24 1.15
CA TYR A 97 -4.42 5.70 1.83
C TYR A 97 -4.82 6.52 3.05
N THR A 98 -6.11 6.52 3.34
CA THR A 98 -6.66 6.98 4.62
C THR A 98 -7.31 5.80 5.34
N TYR A 99 -7.15 5.78 6.68
CA TYR A 99 -7.61 4.69 7.55
C TYR A 99 -8.58 5.22 8.60
N PRO A 100 -9.84 5.53 8.23
CA PRO A 100 -10.81 6.05 9.18
C PRO A 100 -11.18 4.99 10.23
N LEU A 101 -11.19 5.37 11.49
CA LEU A 101 -11.71 4.57 12.60
C LEU A 101 -12.61 5.45 13.47
N THR A 102 -13.90 5.15 13.47
CA THR A 102 -14.95 5.87 14.19
C THR A 102 -15.94 4.89 14.78
N ALA A 103 -16.83 5.34 15.66
CA ALA A 103 -17.90 4.50 16.21
C ALA A 103 -18.78 3.85 15.13
N ALA A 104 -18.95 4.49 13.97
CA ALA A 104 -19.70 3.94 12.84
C ALA A 104 -19.05 2.70 12.20
N ASN A 105 -17.79 2.43 12.50
CA ASN A 105 -17.08 1.22 12.04
C ASN A 105 -17.49 -0.02 12.84
N VAL A 106 -18.07 0.14 14.03
CA VAL A 106 -18.60 -0.93 14.88
C VAL A 106 -20.08 -1.17 14.53
N VAL A 107 -20.39 -2.38 14.11
CA VAL A 107 -21.77 -2.80 13.74
C VAL A 107 -22.25 -3.84 14.75
N GLY A 108 -23.48 -3.71 15.21
CA GLY A 108 -24.08 -4.65 16.17
C GLY A 108 -23.51 -4.51 17.58
N LYS A 109 -23.14 -3.30 17.98
CA LYS A 109 -22.58 -3.03 19.33
C LYS A 109 -23.48 -3.63 20.42
N ASP A 110 -22.86 -4.19 21.45
CA ASP A 110 -23.50 -4.83 22.60
C ASP A 110 -24.35 -6.08 22.23
N THR A 111 -24.05 -6.68 21.09
CA THR A 111 -24.71 -7.94 20.66
C THR A 111 -23.67 -9.00 20.35
N LEU A 112 -24.11 -10.27 20.32
CA LEU A 112 -23.26 -11.41 19.92
C LEU A 112 -22.86 -11.37 18.44
N THR A 113 -23.36 -10.39 17.68
CA THR A 113 -23.07 -10.17 16.26
C THR A 113 -22.17 -8.97 16.03
N GLU A 114 -21.48 -8.51 17.07
CA GLU A 114 -20.63 -7.32 16.99
C GLU A 114 -19.46 -7.54 16.02
N THR A 115 -19.27 -6.58 15.14
CA THR A 115 -18.22 -6.59 14.11
C THR A 115 -17.64 -5.20 13.97
N VAL A 116 -16.32 -5.08 13.92
CA VAL A 116 -15.63 -3.83 13.61
C VAL A 116 -14.96 -3.89 12.25
N ASN A 117 -15.14 -2.86 11.44
CA ASN A 117 -14.58 -2.74 10.10
C ASN A 117 -13.48 -1.67 10.07
N MET A 118 -12.29 -2.02 9.65
CA MET A 118 -11.15 -1.13 9.45
C MET A 118 -10.91 -0.92 7.96
N TYR A 119 -11.02 0.32 7.51
CA TYR A 119 -10.88 0.64 6.09
C TYR A 119 -9.49 1.16 5.76
N GLY A 120 -8.95 0.73 4.64
CA GLY A 120 -7.83 1.34 3.94
C GLY A 120 -8.36 1.92 2.63
N THR A 121 -8.87 3.14 2.66
CA THR A 121 -9.47 3.80 1.49
C THR A 121 -8.41 4.45 0.64
N SER A 122 -8.33 4.09 -0.64
CA SER A 122 -7.37 4.64 -1.58
C SER A 122 -7.62 6.13 -1.87
N LEU A 123 -6.57 6.93 -1.83
CA LEU A 123 -6.56 8.34 -2.25
C LEU A 123 -6.22 8.50 -3.74
N LYS A 124 -5.79 7.43 -4.42
CA LYS A 124 -5.34 7.45 -5.83
C LYS A 124 -6.10 6.43 -6.67
N VAL A 125 -6.55 6.85 -7.85
CA VAL A 125 -7.39 6.05 -8.76
C VAL A 125 -6.79 4.67 -9.12
N PRO A 126 -5.49 4.49 -9.39
CA PRO A 126 -4.95 3.19 -9.78
C PRO A 126 -4.80 2.19 -8.63
N LEU A 127 -5.12 2.58 -7.39
CA LEU A 127 -5.00 1.74 -6.22
C LEU A 127 -6.36 1.17 -5.81
N LYS A 128 -6.36 -0.05 -5.27
CA LYS A 128 -7.54 -0.69 -4.69
C LYS A 128 -7.68 -0.32 -3.21
N SER A 129 -8.91 -0.23 -2.73
CA SER A 129 -9.21 -0.07 -1.32
C SER A 129 -9.32 -1.42 -0.62
N TYR A 130 -9.12 -1.43 0.70
CA TYR A 130 -9.12 -2.62 1.54
C TYR A 130 -10.06 -2.43 2.72
N VAL A 131 -10.59 -3.53 3.23
CA VAL A 131 -11.30 -3.57 4.51
C VAL A 131 -10.83 -4.80 5.29
N GLY A 132 -10.41 -4.57 6.52
CA GLY A 132 -10.26 -5.61 7.53
C GLY A 132 -11.51 -5.61 8.39
N ALA A 133 -12.02 -6.76 8.72
CA ALA A 133 -13.11 -6.88 9.66
C ALA A 133 -12.76 -7.88 10.75
N VAL A 134 -13.11 -7.56 11.99
CA VAL A 134 -13.01 -8.45 13.14
C VAL A 134 -14.40 -8.63 13.70
N ALA A 135 -14.81 -9.87 13.90
CA ALA A 135 -16.11 -10.23 14.45
C ALA A 135 -15.96 -11.14 15.65
N LEU A 136 -16.98 -11.14 16.51
CA LEU A 136 -17.15 -12.16 17.53
C LEU A 136 -17.60 -13.45 16.87
N ASP A 137 -16.97 -14.53 17.26
CA ASP A 137 -17.35 -15.90 16.89
C ASP A 137 -17.59 -16.71 18.17
N GLN A 138 -18.70 -17.40 18.22
CA GLN A 138 -19.04 -18.29 19.34
C GLN A 138 -18.55 -19.70 19.06
N VAL A 139 -17.70 -20.21 19.95
CA VAL A 139 -17.22 -21.59 19.86
C VAL A 139 -18.29 -22.53 20.44
N GLY A 140 -19.14 -23.08 19.59
CA GLY A 140 -20.16 -24.05 19.97
C GLY A 140 -21.29 -23.47 20.85
N SER A 141 -21.76 -24.25 21.80
CA SER A 141 -22.81 -23.86 22.76
C SER A 141 -22.25 -23.28 24.07
N THR A 142 -20.94 -23.02 24.14
CA THR A 142 -20.31 -22.40 25.29
C THR A 142 -20.39 -20.88 25.19
N SER A 143 -20.53 -20.20 26.32
CA SER A 143 -20.55 -18.73 26.37
C SER A 143 -19.19 -18.07 26.10
N GLU A 144 -18.21 -18.84 25.61
CA GLU A 144 -16.88 -18.33 25.29
C GLU A 144 -16.92 -17.72 23.89
N ALA A 145 -16.67 -16.40 23.83
CA ALA A 145 -16.53 -15.68 22.58
C ALA A 145 -15.05 -15.59 22.19
N THR A 146 -14.74 -15.94 20.97
CA THR A 146 -13.44 -15.67 20.34
C THR A 146 -13.59 -14.60 19.27
N THR A 147 -12.47 -14.04 18.83
CA THR A 147 -12.48 -13.07 17.75
C THR A 147 -11.89 -13.67 16.48
N THR A 148 -12.60 -13.55 15.38
CA THR A 148 -12.11 -13.95 14.06
C THR A 148 -11.94 -12.71 13.16
N SER A 149 -11.02 -12.76 12.19
CA SER A 149 -10.76 -11.63 11.31
C SER A 149 -10.62 -12.03 9.86
N ILE A 150 -10.99 -11.13 8.96
CA ILE A 150 -10.85 -11.29 7.51
C ILE A 150 -10.28 -10.00 6.91
N LEU A 151 -9.52 -10.15 5.82
CA LEU A 151 -9.03 -9.03 5.01
C LEU A 151 -9.57 -9.14 3.59
N CYS A 152 -10.29 -8.13 3.16
CA CYS A 152 -10.92 -8.07 1.85
C CYS A 152 -10.37 -6.91 1.02
N GLU A 153 -10.25 -7.14 -0.28
CA GLU A 153 -9.79 -6.15 -1.26
C GLU A 153 -10.94 -5.78 -2.20
N ALA A 154 -11.09 -4.51 -2.56
CA ALA A 154 -12.05 -4.08 -3.56
C ALA A 154 -11.73 -4.72 -4.93
N LYS A 155 -12.77 -5.19 -5.64
CA LYS A 155 -12.62 -5.81 -6.99
C LYS A 155 -12.00 -4.85 -7.99
N SER A 156 -12.42 -3.58 -7.92
CA SER A 156 -11.96 -2.53 -8.84
C SER A 156 -11.10 -1.49 -8.12
N PRO A 157 -10.08 -0.93 -8.77
CA PRO A 157 -9.35 0.21 -8.23
C PRO A 157 -10.24 1.46 -8.21
N GLY A 158 -9.95 2.39 -7.30
CA GLY A 158 -10.69 3.64 -7.17
C GLY A 158 -10.58 4.25 -5.78
N LYS A 159 -11.05 5.50 -5.65
CA LYS A 159 -11.06 6.26 -4.39
C LYS A 159 -12.26 5.91 -3.49
N THR A 160 -12.87 4.77 -3.68
CA THR A 160 -14.06 4.34 -2.93
C THR A 160 -13.65 3.39 -1.81
N ALA A 161 -14.26 3.51 -0.64
CA ALA A 161 -14.06 2.55 0.44
C ALA A 161 -14.48 1.14 -0.01
N ALA A 162 -13.82 0.12 0.51
CA ALA A 162 -14.25 -1.26 0.33
C ALA A 162 -15.59 -1.50 1.06
N ALA A 163 -16.34 -2.50 0.63
CA ALA A 163 -17.65 -2.81 1.22
C ALA A 163 -17.51 -3.26 2.69
N THR A 164 -18.42 -2.78 3.54
CA THR A 164 -18.53 -3.21 4.94
C THR A 164 -18.77 -4.73 5.01
N GLN A 165 -18.08 -5.40 5.92
CA GLN A 165 -18.24 -6.83 6.17
C GLN A 165 -19.19 -7.07 7.34
N THR A 166 -20.01 -8.12 7.25
CA THR A 166 -20.90 -8.57 8.32
C THR A 166 -20.23 -9.66 9.15
N GLN A 167 -20.73 -9.90 10.36
CA GLN A 167 -20.22 -10.99 11.21
C GLN A 167 -20.27 -12.35 10.48
N ALA A 168 -21.40 -12.67 9.85
CA ALA A 168 -21.54 -13.96 9.14
C ALA A 168 -20.48 -14.12 8.04
N ALA A 169 -20.17 -13.07 7.29
CA ALA A 169 -19.10 -13.09 6.29
C ALA A 169 -17.71 -13.25 6.92
N VAL A 170 -17.44 -12.58 8.04
CA VAL A 170 -16.15 -12.68 8.74
C VAL A 170 -15.94 -14.09 9.29
N VAL A 171 -16.94 -14.65 9.95
CA VAL A 171 -16.90 -16.03 10.50
C VAL A 171 -16.76 -17.06 9.38
N ALA A 172 -17.50 -16.89 8.27
CA ALA A 172 -17.38 -17.76 7.10
C ALA A 172 -16.07 -17.58 6.31
N GLN A 173 -15.23 -16.59 6.67
CA GLN A 173 -14.03 -16.21 5.91
C GLN A 173 -14.31 -15.84 4.46
N GLU A 174 -15.46 -15.18 4.22
CA GLU A 174 -15.92 -14.74 2.90
C GLU A 174 -16.12 -13.23 2.84
N CYS A 175 -15.72 -12.62 1.73
CA CYS A 175 -15.91 -11.20 1.52
C CYS A 175 -17.25 -10.91 0.85
N THR A 176 -18.00 -9.96 1.39
CA THR A 176 -19.29 -9.52 0.84
C THR A 176 -19.16 -8.33 -0.08
N GLY A 177 -20.19 -8.09 -0.89
CA GLY A 177 -20.24 -6.94 -1.80
C GLY A 177 -19.24 -7.02 -2.95
N ALA A 178 -18.68 -5.87 -3.30
CA ALA A 178 -17.71 -5.75 -4.40
C ALA A 178 -16.27 -5.99 -3.93
N THR A 179 -16.03 -6.95 -3.01
CA THR A 179 -14.72 -7.29 -2.45
C THR A 179 -14.37 -8.76 -2.67
N VAL A 180 -13.07 -9.09 -2.54
CA VAL A 180 -12.55 -10.46 -2.60
C VAL A 180 -11.59 -10.68 -1.42
N ASN A 181 -11.53 -11.93 -0.93
CA ASN A 181 -10.61 -12.29 0.16
C ASN A 181 -9.15 -12.25 -0.32
N VAL A 182 -8.29 -11.64 0.47
CA VAL A 182 -6.86 -11.52 0.15
C VAL A 182 -6.07 -12.77 0.56
N GLY A 183 -6.63 -13.58 1.46
CA GLY A 183 -5.97 -14.78 2.01
C GLY A 183 -6.34 -16.10 1.30
N LYS A 184 -7.14 -16.07 0.25
CA LYS A 184 -7.52 -17.26 -0.54
C LYS A 184 -6.99 -17.17 -1.96
#